data_02f807f5ba03e33b9853a4ea93d1c29a
#
_entry.id   02f807f5ba03e33b9853a4ea93d1c29a
#
_cell.length_a   1.000
_cell.length_b   1.000
_cell.length_c   1.000
_cell.angle_alpha   90.00
_cell.angle_beta   90.00
_cell.angle_gamma   90.00
#
_symmetry.space_group_name_H-M   'P 1'
#
loop_
_entity.id
_entity.type
_entity.pdbx_description
1 polymer ?
#
loop_
_entity_poly.entity_id
_entity_poly.type
_entity_poly.pdbx_seq_one_letter_code
_entity_poly.pdbx_strand_id
1 'polypeptide(L)'
;MNIVKVTDVTHYTDRLFKFRTTRPKTFRFKAGEFVLIGLDNWSEKLQRNKPIMRAYSMSSGPHDDELEFYSIKVPNGPLTSKLQHIKVGDELIVGKRATGTLVTSNILLGGNLWLMGTGTGIAPFMSLLRDPEIYEQFDNIYLTWTTGTHKEQEAFSPILETGIHDCTYIPTFTQEEPMNFEGLTHKYKGRITNLIKDGTVFSEATPENDKVMLCGSMEFNLEMQEYLEARGWEEGSRQSIGTFVLEKAFVR
;
A
#
# COMPACT_ATOMS: atom_id res chain seq x y z
N MET A 1 -22.45 6.28 -3.72
CA MET A 1 -21.25 6.21 -4.54
C MET A 1 -20.98 7.61 -5.04
N ASN A 2 -19.72 7.96 -5.25
CA ASN A 2 -19.32 9.23 -5.82
C ASN A 2 -18.80 8.97 -7.23
N ILE A 3 -19.10 9.86 -8.18
CA ILE A 3 -18.46 9.86 -9.50
C ILE A 3 -17.32 10.85 -9.41
N VAL A 4 -16.12 10.41 -9.80
CA VAL A 4 -14.89 11.21 -9.82
C VAL A 4 -14.27 11.18 -11.22
N LYS A 5 -13.49 12.18 -11.56
CA LYS A 5 -12.79 12.25 -12.85
C LYS A 5 -11.32 11.90 -12.67
N VAL A 6 -10.80 11.13 -13.60
CA VAL A 6 -9.36 10.86 -13.69
C VAL A 6 -8.63 12.14 -14.07
N THR A 7 -7.60 12.50 -13.30
CA THR A 7 -6.80 13.72 -13.48
C THR A 7 -5.39 13.42 -13.96
N ASP A 8 -4.87 12.22 -13.67
CA ASP A 8 -3.56 11.76 -14.11
C ASP A 8 -3.53 10.24 -14.28
N VAL A 9 -2.72 9.74 -15.23
CA VAL A 9 -2.42 8.32 -15.42
C VAL A 9 -0.96 8.16 -15.82
N THR A 10 -0.20 7.41 -15.03
CA THR A 10 1.22 7.12 -15.28
C THR A 10 1.45 5.61 -15.32
N HIS A 11 1.99 5.10 -16.42
CA HIS A 11 2.38 3.70 -16.57
C HIS A 11 3.88 3.56 -16.33
N TYR A 12 4.27 2.79 -15.31
CA TYR A 12 5.68 2.54 -14.97
C TYR A 12 6.23 1.32 -15.70
N THR A 13 5.46 0.23 -15.72
CA THR A 13 5.83 -1.02 -16.39
C THR A 13 4.64 -1.57 -17.18
N ASP A 14 4.84 -2.70 -17.87
CA ASP A 14 3.73 -3.43 -18.51
C ASP A 14 2.70 -3.96 -17.48
N ARG A 15 3.05 -3.95 -16.20
CA ARG A 15 2.19 -4.45 -15.11
C ARG A 15 1.72 -3.38 -14.15
N LEU A 16 2.54 -2.38 -13.83
CA LEU A 16 2.27 -1.39 -12.80
C LEU A 16 1.91 -0.03 -13.41
N PHE A 17 0.84 0.56 -12.94
CA PHE A 17 0.46 1.94 -13.24
C PHE A 17 -0.15 2.62 -12.03
N LYS A 18 -0.12 3.92 -12.05
CA LYS A 18 -0.71 4.83 -11.08
C LYS A 18 -1.75 5.70 -11.77
N PHE A 19 -2.78 6.11 -11.04
CA PHE A 19 -3.72 7.11 -11.50
C PHE A 19 -4.20 7.98 -10.35
N ARG A 20 -4.58 9.21 -10.69
CA ARG A 20 -5.20 10.16 -9.78
C ARG A 20 -6.61 10.49 -10.22
N THR A 21 -7.42 10.89 -9.25
CA THR A 21 -8.79 11.34 -9.50
C THR A 21 -9.11 12.55 -8.66
N THR A 22 -10.11 13.32 -9.09
CA THR A 22 -10.71 14.33 -8.23
C THR A 22 -11.19 13.70 -6.92
N ARG A 23 -11.13 14.45 -5.82
CA ARG A 23 -11.61 14.03 -4.51
C ARG A 23 -12.96 14.71 -4.20
N PRO A 24 -14.00 13.94 -3.83
CA PRO A 24 -15.25 14.55 -3.39
C PRO A 24 -15.02 15.40 -2.13
N LYS A 25 -15.55 16.61 -2.09
CA LYS A 25 -15.33 17.58 -0.99
C LYS A 25 -15.67 17.04 0.41
N THR A 26 -16.58 16.09 0.49
CA THR A 26 -17.02 15.48 1.75
C THR A 26 -16.31 14.15 2.06
N PHE A 27 -15.45 13.67 1.17
CA PHE A 27 -14.76 12.40 1.37
C PHE A 27 -13.60 12.57 2.35
N ARG A 28 -13.68 11.86 3.46
CA ARG A 28 -12.64 11.82 4.51
C ARG A 28 -12.17 10.37 4.69
N PHE A 29 -10.90 10.20 4.96
CA PHE A 29 -10.27 8.92 5.24
C PHE A 29 -9.08 9.11 6.18
N LYS A 30 -8.67 8.03 6.82
CA LYS A 30 -7.42 7.94 7.58
C LYS A 30 -6.32 7.40 6.69
N ALA A 31 -5.09 7.85 6.89
CA ALA A 31 -3.93 7.27 6.23
C ALA A 31 -3.90 5.75 6.40
N GLY A 32 -3.61 5.02 5.31
CA GLY A 32 -3.59 3.56 5.27
C GLY A 32 -4.93 2.88 4.93
N GLU A 33 -6.05 3.61 4.90
CA GLU A 33 -7.35 3.03 4.50
C GLU A 33 -7.45 2.77 3.00
N PHE A 34 -8.39 1.88 2.63
CA PHE A 34 -8.81 1.65 1.25
C PHE A 34 -10.24 2.12 0.99
N VAL A 35 -10.58 2.26 -0.27
CA VAL A 35 -11.95 2.57 -0.72
C VAL A 35 -12.33 1.62 -1.86
N LEU A 36 -13.62 1.39 -2.05
CA LEU A 36 -14.11 0.69 -3.24
C LEU A 36 -14.06 1.63 -4.43
N ILE A 37 -13.38 1.22 -5.49
CA ILE A 37 -13.41 1.91 -6.79
C ILE A 37 -13.96 1.00 -7.86
N GLY A 38 -14.52 1.56 -8.92
CA GLY A 38 -15.07 0.78 -10.00
C GLY A 38 -15.42 1.56 -11.23
N LEU A 39 -15.88 0.80 -12.23
CA LEU A 39 -16.39 1.28 -13.51
C LEU A 39 -17.81 0.80 -13.72
N ASP A 40 -18.61 1.61 -14.40
CA ASP A 40 -19.92 1.17 -14.86
C ASP A 40 -19.76 -0.03 -15.81
N ASN A 41 -20.65 -0.99 -15.63
CA ASN A 41 -20.67 -2.18 -16.44
C ASN A 41 -22.13 -2.61 -16.70
N TRP A 42 -22.50 -2.75 -17.96
CA TRP A 42 -23.79 -3.30 -18.33
C TRP A 42 -23.84 -4.81 -17.99
N SER A 43 -24.85 -5.21 -17.25
CA SER A 43 -25.11 -6.62 -16.92
C SER A 43 -26.28 -7.13 -17.74
N GLU A 44 -26.04 -7.99 -18.72
CA GLU A 44 -27.08 -8.64 -19.52
C GLU A 44 -28.03 -9.47 -18.68
N LYS A 45 -27.50 -10.19 -17.68
CA LYS A 45 -28.30 -10.99 -16.73
C LYS A 45 -29.31 -10.16 -15.95
N LEU A 46 -28.94 -8.91 -15.58
CA LEU A 46 -29.75 -8.04 -14.75
C LEU A 46 -30.48 -6.96 -15.57
N GLN A 47 -30.19 -6.86 -16.87
CA GLN A 47 -30.70 -5.82 -17.78
C GLN A 47 -30.55 -4.40 -17.21
N ARG A 48 -29.43 -4.15 -16.53
CA ARG A 48 -29.09 -2.85 -15.92
C ARG A 48 -27.60 -2.68 -15.73
N ASN A 49 -27.19 -1.44 -15.54
CA ASN A 49 -25.82 -1.14 -15.12
C ASN A 49 -25.57 -1.68 -13.70
N LYS A 50 -24.51 -2.48 -13.57
CA LYS A 50 -24.00 -2.98 -12.29
C LYS A 50 -22.51 -2.69 -12.22
N PRO A 51 -22.06 -1.71 -11.43
CA PRO A 51 -20.65 -1.40 -11.32
C PRO A 51 -19.83 -2.60 -10.87
N ILE A 52 -18.66 -2.78 -11.49
CA ILE A 52 -17.64 -3.70 -11.01
C ILE A 52 -16.80 -2.93 -10.02
N MET A 53 -16.89 -3.28 -8.74
CA MET A 53 -16.20 -2.60 -7.64
C MET A 53 -15.10 -3.50 -7.06
N ARG A 54 -13.95 -2.90 -6.73
CA ARG A 54 -12.85 -3.57 -5.99
C ARG A 54 -12.27 -2.60 -4.96
N ALA A 55 -11.72 -3.18 -3.89
CA ALA A 55 -10.99 -2.44 -2.87
C ALA A 55 -9.65 -1.96 -3.43
N TYR A 56 -9.32 -0.70 -3.20
CA TYR A 56 -8.06 -0.07 -3.56
C TYR A 56 -7.57 0.78 -2.41
N SER A 57 -6.38 0.47 -1.91
CA SER A 57 -5.70 1.31 -0.93
C SER A 57 -5.35 2.65 -1.57
N MET A 58 -5.64 3.72 -0.86
CA MET A 58 -5.23 5.06 -1.29
C MET A 58 -3.74 5.24 -1.03
N SER A 59 -3.02 5.81 -1.99
CA SER A 59 -1.63 6.22 -1.82
C SER A 59 -1.50 7.72 -1.56
N SER A 60 -2.55 8.50 -1.82
CA SER A 60 -2.64 9.89 -1.40
C SER A 60 -2.72 10.01 0.12
N GLY A 61 -2.21 11.10 0.66
CA GLY A 61 -2.38 11.46 2.07
C GLY A 61 -3.82 11.91 2.40
N PRO A 62 -4.21 11.88 3.68
CA PRO A 62 -5.56 12.31 4.09
C PRO A 62 -5.83 13.81 3.84
N HIS A 63 -4.80 14.61 3.62
CA HIS A 63 -4.87 16.05 3.36
C HIS A 63 -4.72 16.42 1.88
N ASP A 64 -4.40 15.45 1.00
CA ASP A 64 -4.24 15.71 -0.44
C ASP A 64 -5.58 16.11 -1.09
N ASP A 65 -5.53 16.99 -2.09
CA ASP A 65 -6.71 17.44 -2.83
C ASP A 65 -7.25 16.41 -3.81
N GLU A 66 -6.43 15.42 -4.17
CA GLU A 66 -6.76 14.32 -5.09
C GLU A 66 -6.67 12.97 -4.40
N LEU A 67 -7.35 11.97 -4.96
CA LEU A 67 -7.15 10.58 -4.58
C LEU A 67 -6.16 9.93 -5.55
N GLU A 68 -5.16 9.23 -5.03
CA GLU A 68 -4.15 8.52 -5.80
C GLU A 68 -4.19 7.03 -5.51
N PHE A 69 -4.02 6.22 -6.55
CA PHE A 69 -4.11 4.77 -6.49
C PHE A 69 -3.03 4.10 -7.34
N TYR A 70 -2.48 2.99 -6.84
CA TYR A 70 -1.65 2.08 -7.63
C TYR A 70 -2.44 0.86 -8.06
N SER A 71 -2.23 0.40 -9.27
CA SER A 71 -2.89 -0.77 -9.83
C SER A 71 -1.95 -1.61 -10.66
N ILE A 72 -2.18 -2.93 -10.64
CA ILE A 72 -1.53 -3.87 -11.56
C ILE A 72 -2.47 -4.22 -12.72
N LYS A 73 -1.88 -4.38 -13.89
CA LYS A 73 -2.60 -4.84 -15.09
C LYS A 73 -2.76 -6.35 -15.02
N VAL A 74 -3.98 -6.81 -14.69
CA VAL A 74 -4.34 -8.23 -14.72
C VAL A 74 -5.21 -8.46 -15.95
N PRO A 75 -4.73 -9.14 -16.99
CA PRO A 75 -5.42 -9.24 -18.29
C PRO A 75 -6.87 -9.72 -18.20
N ASN A 76 -7.14 -10.69 -17.34
CA ASN A 76 -8.48 -11.26 -17.13
C ASN A 76 -9.16 -10.78 -15.85
N GLY A 77 -8.60 -9.76 -15.19
CA GLY A 77 -9.20 -9.20 -13.97
C GLY A 77 -10.50 -8.44 -14.29
N PRO A 78 -11.60 -8.69 -13.56
CA PRO A 78 -12.90 -8.09 -13.90
C PRO A 78 -12.88 -6.56 -13.98
N LEU A 79 -12.14 -5.89 -13.11
CA LEU A 79 -11.97 -4.44 -13.12
C LEU A 79 -10.66 -4.02 -13.80
N THR A 80 -9.54 -4.64 -13.45
CA THR A 80 -8.19 -4.21 -13.88
C THR A 80 -8.00 -4.33 -15.39
N SER A 81 -8.65 -5.29 -16.07
CA SER A 81 -8.63 -5.39 -17.53
C SER A 81 -9.21 -4.15 -18.23
N LYS A 82 -10.11 -3.43 -17.57
CA LYS A 82 -10.71 -2.18 -18.07
C LYS A 82 -9.97 -0.96 -17.52
N LEU A 83 -9.64 -0.99 -16.23
CA LEU A 83 -9.00 0.11 -15.52
C LEU A 83 -7.62 0.48 -16.11
N GLN A 84 -6.88 -0.49 -16.66
CA GLN A 84 -5.59 -0.23 -17.32
C GLN A 84 -5.68 0.67 -18.56
N HIS A 85 -6.87 0.91 -19.10
CA HIS A 85 -7.12 1.72 -20.30
C HIS A 85 -7.73 3.08 -20.00
N ILE A 86 -7.92 3.43 -18.72
CA ILE A 86 -8.46 4.74 -18.35
C ILE A 86 -7.54 5.86 -18.81
N LYS A 87 -8.15 7.02 -19.08
CA LYS A 87 -7.48 8.23 -19.54
C LYS A 87 -7.91 9.41 -18.69
N VAL A 88 -7.12 10.46 -18.73
CA VAL A 88 -7.51 11.75 -18.12
C VAL A 88 -8.85 12.21 -18.67
N GLY A 89 -9.76 12.55 -17.77
CA GLY A 89 -11.13 12.95 -18.06
C GLY A 89 -12.17 11.84 -17.93
N ASP A 90 -11.75 10.56 -17.91
CA ASP A 90 -12.65 9.43 -17.70
C ASP A 90 -13.28 9.47 -16.31
N GLU A 91 -14.49 8.92 -16.19
CA GLU A 91 -15.22 8.84 -14.93
C GLU A 91 -15.01 7.49 -14.24
N LEU A 92 -14.74 7.55 -12.93
CA LEU A 92 -14.67 6.39 -12.05
C LEU A 92 -15.71 6.51 -10.94
N ILE A 93 -16.13 5.36 -10.43
CA ILE A 93 -17.00 5.28 -9.26
C ILE A 93 -16.15 5.05 -8.03
N VAL A 94 -16.29 5.91 -7.03
CA VAL A 94 -15.63 5.78 -5.72
C VAL A 94 -16.68 5.60 -4.63
N GLY A 95 -16.44 4.68 -3.72
CA GLY A 95 -17.27 4.43 -2.55
C GLY A 95 -17.46 5.69 -1.70
N LYS A 96 -18.52 5.73 -0.90
CA LYS A 96 -18.78 6.89 -0.02
C LYS A 96 -17.91 6.90 1.23
N ARG A 97 -17.35 5.76 1.64
CA ARG A 97 -16.58 5.60 2.88
C ARG A 97 -15.32 4.80 2.59
N ALA A 98 -14.21 5.26 3.15
CA ALA A 98 -12.98 4.51 3.29
C ALA A 98 -13.08 3.58 4.50
N THR A 99 -12.23 2.57 4.52
CA THR A 99 -12.14 1.59 5.60
C THR A 99 -10.81 0.84 5.47
N GLY A 100 -10.38 0.13 6.49
CA GLY A 100 -9.14 -0.66 6.49
C GLY A 100 -8.72 -1.03 7.90
N THR A 101 -7.68 -1.81 8.01
CA THR A 101 -7.03 -2.20 9.26
C THR A 101 -5.67 -1.54 9.44
N LEU A 102 -5.03 -1.09 8.36
CA LEU A 102 -3.72 -0.43 8.35
C LEU A 102 -3.82 1.04 8.76
N VAL A 103 -4.33 1.29 9.95
CA VAL A 103 -4.44 2.63 10.53
C VAL A 103 -3.76 2.66 11.90
N THR A 104 -3.16 3.78 12.26
CA THR A 104 -2.42 3.92 13.52
C THR A 104 -3.29 3.70 14.78
N SER A 105 -4.61 3.89 14.65
CA SER A 105 -5.56 3.61 15.75
C SER A 105 -5.75 2.12 16.07
N ASN A 106 -5.24 1.20 15.26
CA ASN A 106 -5.34 -0.24 15.48
C ASN A 106 -4.03 -0.88 15.95
N ILE A 107 -2.98 -0.08 16.15
CA ILE A 107 -1.65 -0.54 16.55
C ILE A 107 -1.16 0.26 17.76
N LEU A 108 -0.35 -0.35 18.62
CA LEU A 108 0.31 0.37 19.72
C LEU A 108 1.25 1.43 19.16
N LEU A 109 1.27 2.60 19.77
CA LEU A 109 2.13 3.71 19.38
C LEU A 109 3.47 3.66 20.13
N GLY A 110 4.45 4.43 19.64
CA GLY A 110 5.80 4.53 20.17
C GLY A 110 6.76 3.45 19.67
N GLY A 111 8.05 3.66 19.87
CA GLY A 111 9.11 2.81 19.37
C GLY A 111 9.24 2.84 17.84
N ASN A 112 9.61 1.73 17.26
CA ASN A 112 9.84 1.62 15.81
C ASN A 112 8.58 1.14 15.08
N LEU A 113 8.30 1.73 13.93
CA LEU A 113 7.26 1.27 13.01
C LEU A 113 7.88 0.66 11.76
N TRP A 114 7.55 -0.59 11.47
CA TRP A 114 7.94 -1.31 10.28
C TRP A 114 6.78 -1.41 9.29
N LEU A 115 6.90 -0.72 8.17
CA LEU A 115 5.97 -0.78 7.04
C LEU A 115 6.52 -1.80 6.04
N MET A 116 5.92 -2.98 5.95
CA MET A 116 6.45 -4.08 5.14
C MET A 116 5.50 -4.38 3.98
N GLY A 117 5.94 -4.10 2.75
CA GLY A 117 5.13 -4.20 1.55
C GLY A 117 5.70 -5.04 0.42
N THR A 118 4.80 -5.60 -0.39
CA THR A 118 5.15 -6.23 -1.67
C THR A 118 4.25 -5.72 -2.79
N GLY A 119 4.81 -5.46 -3.97
CA GLY A 119 4.05 -4.98 -5.13
C GLY A 119 3.20 -3.74 -4.82
N THR A 120 1.91 -3.75 -5.18
CA THR A 120 1.00 -2.62 -4.91
C THR A 120 0.62 -2.45 -3.42
N GLY A 121 1.06 -3.35 -2.55
CA GLY A 121 0.95 -3.19 -1.10
C GLY A 121 1.71 -1.99 -0.54
N ILE A 122 2.53 -1.32 -1.35
CA ILE A 122 3.14 -0.03 -1.01
C ILE A 122 2.12 1.09 -0.84
N ALA A 123 0.97 1.04 -1.53
CA ALA A 123 0.01 2.15 -1.60
C ALA A 123 -0.45 2.66 -0.21
N PRO A 124 -0.92 1.84 0.74
CA PRO A 124 -1.31 2.34 2.05
C PRO A 124 -0.14 2.94 2.83
N PHE A 125 1.08 2.45 2.62
CA PHE A 125 2.27 3.01 3.29
C PHE A 125 2.65 4.37 2.73
N MET A 126 2.45 4.60 1.43
CA MET A 126 2.59 5.92 0.85
C MET A 126 1.62 6.93 1.46
N SER A 127 0.38 6.50 1.73
CA SER A 127 -0.62 7.34 2.40
C SER A 127 -0.20 7.65 3.84
N LEU A 128 0.28 6.66 4.60
CA LEU A 128 0.78 6.84 5.95
C LEU A 128 1.97 7.81 6.01
N LEU A 129 2.94 7.63 5.13
CA LEU A 129 4.16 8.47 5.08
C LEU A 129 3.88 9.91 4.63
N ARG A 130 2.74 10.21 4.00
CA ARG A 130 2.26 11.55 3.68
C ARG A 130 1.45 12.20 4.78
N ASP A 131 1.16 11.47 5.86
CA ASP A 131 0.48 12.00 7.03
C ASP A 131 1.52 12.44 8.07
N PRO A 132 1.63 13.76 8.39
CA PRO A 132 2.61 14.23 9.35
C PRO A 132 2.47 13.59 10.74
N GLU A 133 1.27 13.18 11.12
CA GLU A 133 1.00 12.59 12.44
C GLU A 133 1.81 11.30 12.69
N ILE A 134 2.18 10.54 11.64
CA ILE A 134 2.92 9.29 11.82
C ILE A 134 4.30 9.51 12.44
N TYR A 135 4.94 10.63 12.11
CA TYR A 135 6.28 10.98 12.61
C TYR A 135 6.27 11.47 14.07
N GLU A 136 5.10 11.84 14.58
CA GLU A 136 4.91 12.18 15.99
C GLU A 136 4.56 10.95 16.83
N GLN A 137 4.10 9.87 16.18
CA GLN A 137 3.59 8.67 16.85
C GLN A 137 4.64 7.57 17.03
N PHE A 138 5.75 7.61 16.28
CA PHE A 138 6.81 6.60 16.32
C PHE A 138 8.19 7.24 16.31
N ASP A 139 9.15 6.62 17.02
CA ASP A 139 10.52 7.13 17.14
C ASP A 139 11.33 6.95 15.84
N ASN A 140 11.13 5.81 15.18
CA ASN A 140 11.76 5.50 13.89
C ASN A 140 10.73 4.79 12.97
N ILE A 141 10.82 5.08 11.68
CA ILE A 141 9.98 4.43 10.66
C ILE A 141 10.89 3.71 9.66
N TYR A 142 10.61 2.43 9.45
CA TYR A 142 11.29 1.57 8.48
C TYR A 142 10.30 1.16 7.40
N LEU A 143 10.63 1.39 6.14
CA LEU A 143 9.85 0.93 5.01
C LEU A 143 10.63 -0.14 4.25
N THR A 144 10.08 -1.35 4.18
CA THR A 144 10.58 -2.39 3.28
C THR A 144 9.62 -2.56 2.12
N TRP A 145 10.14 -2.61 0.91
CA TRP A 145 9.32 -2.85 -0.27
C TRP A 145 10.00 -3.83 -1.21
N THR A 146 9.37 -5.00 -1.38
CA THR A 146 9.81 -6.04 -2.31
C THR A 146 9.13 -5.87 -3.66
N THR A 147 9.94 -5.73 -4.71
CA THR A 147 9.51 -5.71 -6.11
C THR A 147 10.26 -6.75 -6.94
N GLY A 148 9.86 -6.94 -8.20
CA GLY A 148 10.62 -7.74 -9.16
C GLY A 148 11.85 -7.01 -9.65
N THR A 149 11.68 -5.77 -10.07
CA THR A 149 12.67 -4.97 -10.79
C THR A 149 12.81 -3.57 -10.24
N HIS A 150 13.90 -2.89 -10.57
CA HIS A 150 14.14 -1.48 -10.23
C HIS A 150 13.08 -0.56 -10.82
N LYS A 151 12.64 -0.86 -12.04
CA LYS A 151 11.64 -0.05 -12.75
C LYS A 151 10.30 0.03 -12.01
N GLU A 152 9.92 -1.02 -11.27
CA GLU A 152 8.72 -0.98 -10.43
C GLU A 152 8.89 0.00 -9.26
N GLN A 153 10.12 0.20 -8.79
CA GLN A 153 10.42 1.14 -7.70
C GLN A 153 10.53 2.61 -8.14
N GLU A 154 10.65 2.89 -9.45
CA GLU A 154 10.56 4.26 -9.97
C GLU A 154 9.22 4.93 -9.60
N ALA A 155 8.17 4.12 -9.39
CA ALA A 155 6.88 4.62 -8.90
C ALA A 155 6.97 5.31 -7.53
N PHE A 156 8.03 5.04 -6.77
CA PHE A 156 8.26 5.59 -5.44
C PHE A 156 9.16 6.84 -5.44
N SER A 157 9.90 7.08 -6.52
CA SER A 157 10.84 8.21 -6.64
C SER A 157 10.23 9.55 -6.25
N PRO A 158 8.99 9.91 -6.64
CA PRO A 158 8.40 11.19 -6.25
C PRO A 158 8.26 11.37 -4.74
N ILE A 159 8.13 10.30 -3.98
CA ILE A 159 8.02 10.37 -2.52
C ILE A 159 9.40 10.53 -1.90
N LEU A 160 10.41 9.84 -2.42
CA LEU A 160 11.80 10.04 -2.01
C LEU A 160 12.27 11.48 -2.28
N GLU A 161 11.85 12.07 -3.41
CA GLU A 161 12.19 13.45 -3.79
C GLU A 161 11.44 14.51 -2.98
N THR A 162 10.21 14.26 -2.56
CA THR A 162 9.35 15.23 -1.86
C THR A 162 9.48 15.22 -0.34
N GLY A 163 10.37 14.39 0.21
CA GLY A 163 10.77 14.53 1.61
C GLY A 163 10.19 13.53 2.60
N ILE A 164 10.26 12.24 2.30
CA ILE A 164 10.26 11.26 3.38
C ILE A 164 11.63 11.30 4.04
N HIS A 165 11.93 12.40 4.75
CA HIS A 165 13.24 12.62 5.35
C HIS A 165 13.47 11.79 6.62
N ASP A 166 12.41 11.23 7.21
CA ASP A 166 12.45 10.55 8.52
C ASP A 166 12.03 9.07 8.42
N CYS A 167 12.27 8.42 7.27
CA CYS A 167 12.00 7.00 7.07
C CYS A 167 13.24 6.27 6.51
N THR A 168 13.64 5.19 7.16
CA THR A 168 14.68 4.30 6.63
C THR A 168 14.07 3.38 5.57
N TYR A 169 14.44 3.59 4.30
CA TYR A 169 13.95 2.79 3.20
C TYR A 169 14.86 1.59 2.91
N ILE A 170 14.27 0.39 2.86
CA ILE A 170 14.96 -0.89 2.66
C ILE A 170 14.34 -1.61 1.44
N PRO A 171 14.73 -1.23 0.21
CA PRO A 171 14.26 -1.90 -1.00
C PRO A 171 14.83 -3.31 -1.14
N THR A 172 14.00 -4.23 -1.65
CA THR A 172 14.43 -5.58 -2.00
C THR A 172 13.95 -5.96 -3.40
N PHE A 173 14.79 -6.71 -4.14
CA PHE A 173 14.56 -7.06 -5.54
C PHE A 173 14.62 -8.57 -5.74
N THR A 174 13.59 -9.15 -6.36
CA THR A 174 13.52 -10.60 -6.55
C THR A 174 14.11 -11.08 -7.88
N GLN A 175 14.22 -10.20 -8.87
CA GLN A 175 14.66 -10.54 -10.24
C GLN A 175 15.97 -9.86 -10.66
N GLU A 176 16.37 -8.81 -9.97
CA GLU A 176 17.54 -8.00 -10.29
C GLU A 176 18.49 -7.86 -9.11
N GLU A 177 19.78 -7.62 -9.40
CA GLU A 177 20.75 -7.23 -8.37
C GLU A 177 20.47 -5.80 -7.89
N PRO A 178 20.68 -5.50 -6.60
CA PRO A 178 20.49 -4.15 -6.08
C PRO A 178 21.39 -3.13 -6.78
N MET A 179 20.79 -2.09 -7.37
CA MET A 179 21.58 -0.98 -7.93
C MET A 179 22.04 -0.02 -6.84
N ASN A 180 23.14 0.72 -7.13
CA ASN A 180 23.58 1.82 -6.27
C ASN A 180 22.70 3.04 -6.52
N PHE A 181 21.68 3.24 -5.69
CA PHE A 181 21.03 4.54 -5.59
C PHE A 181 21.83 5.43 -4.64
N GLU A 182 22.17 6.64 -5.06
CA GLU A 182 22.81 7.61 -4.17
C GLU A 182 21.95 7.82 -2.92
N GLY A 183 22.54 7.68 -1.75
CA GLY A 183 21.87 7.87 -0.46
C GLY A 183 21.16 6.66 0.15
N LEU A 184 21.05 5.52 -0.55
CA LEU A 184 20.48 4.30 0.04
C LEU A 184 21.58 3.37 0.53
N THR A 185 21.63 3.17 1.84
CA THR A 185 22.60 2.28 2.50
C THR A 185 22.14 0.83 2.60
N HIS A 186 20.81 0.59 2.55
CA HIS A 186 20.20 -0.72 2.72
C HIS A 186 19.47 -1.15 1.46
N LYS A 187 19.95 -2.20 0.81
CA LYS A 187 19.36 -2.78 -0.40
C LYS A 187 19.75 -4.23 -0.51
N TYR A 188 18.79 -5.06 -0.79
CA TYR A 188 19.01 -6.50 -0.76
C TYR A 188 18.39 -7.19 -1.98
N LYS A 189 19.03 -8.31 -2.37
CA LYS A 189 18.41 -9.25 -3.31
C LYS A 189 17.57 -10.26 -2.56
N GLY A 190 16.40 -10.55 -3.06
CA GLY A 190 15.52 -11.59 -2.55
C GLY A 190 14.19 -11.07 -2.00
N ARG A 191 13.43 -11.97 -1.42
CA ARG A 191 12.17 -11.64 -0.73
C ARG A 191 12.49 -11.14 0.67
N ILE A 192 11.81 -10.09 1.11
CA ILE A 192 11.98 -9.56 2.47
C ILE A 192 11.73 -10.64 3.55
N THR A 193 10.80 -11.56 3.33
CA THR A 193 10.52 -12.66 4.26
C THR A 193 11.73 -13.56 4.52
N ASN A 194 12.57 -13.80 3.50
CA ASN A 194 13.80 -14.58 3.66
C ASN A 194 14.83 -13.80 4.49
N LEU A 195 15.00 -12.52 4.19
CA LEU A 195 15.96 -11.65 4.90
C LEU A 195 15.57 -11.42 6.38
N ILE A 196 14.29 -11.49 6.69
CA ILE A 196 13.81 -11.45 8.07
C ILE A 196 14.08 -12.79 8.77
N LYS A 197 13.82 -13.91 8.09
CA LYS A 197 14.01 -15.26 8.67
C LYS A 197 15.48 -15.62 8.90
N ASP A 198 16.38 -15.14 8.04
CA ASP A 198 17.83 -15.37 8.17
C ASP A 198 18.52 -14.33 9.08
N GLY A 199 17.76 -13.33 9.58
CA GLY A 199 18.27 -12.32 10.50
C GLY A 199 19.04 -11.17 9.83
N THR A 200 19.04 -11.05 8.51
CA THR A 200 19.66 -9.93 7.79
C THR A 200 18.95 -8.61 8.06
N VAL A 201 17.62 -8.66 8.17
CA VAL A 201 16.75 -7.52 8.46
C VAL A 201 15.85 -7.90 9.62
N PHE A 202 15.51 -6.95 10.51
CA PHE A 202 14.55 -7.15 11.59
C PHE A 202 15.04 -8.10 12.71
N SER A 203 16.34 -8.41 12.78
CA SER A 203 16.92 -9.39 13.73
C SER A 203 16.78 -9.01 15.20
N GLU A 204 16.83 -7.71 15.50
CA GLU A 204 16.78 -7.15 16.86
C GLU A 204 15.40 -6.69 17.28
N ALA A 205 14.40 -6.87 16.40
CA ALA A 205 13.04 -6.39 16.64
C ALA A 205 12.33 -7.21 17.72
N THR A 206 11.59 -6.51 18.57
CA THR A 206 10.78 -7.11 19.65
C THR A 206 9.38 -6.51 19.67
N PRO A 207 8.33 -7.25 20.09
CA PRO A 207 6.97 -6.72 20.13
C PRO A 207 6.78 -5.55 21.07
N GLU A 208 7.64 -5.42 22.11
CA GLU A 208 7.62 -4.30 23.04
C GLU A 208 8.03 -2.99 22.36
N ASN A 209 9.06 -3.04 21.53
CA ASN A 209 9.67 -1.86 20.91
C ASN A 209 9.27 -1.66 19.45
N ASP A 210 8.93 -2.73 18.73
CA ASP A 210 8.67 -2.69 17.30
C ASP A 210 7.22 -3.00 16.96
N LYS A 211 6.64 -2.21 16.07
CA LYS A 211 5.28 -2.37 15.56
C LYS A 211 5.35 -2.63 14.06
N VAL A 212 4.45 -3.47 13.54
CA VAL A 212 4.52 -3.92 12.15
C VAL A 212 3.20 -3.69 11.42
N MET A 213 3.26 -3.11 10.23
CA MET A 213 2.15 -3.04 9.29
C MET A 213 2.49 -3.83 8.02
N LEU A 214 1.63 -4.77 7.64
CA LEU A 214 1.83 -5.67 6.51
C LEU A 214 0.82 -5.42 5.40
N CYS A 215 1.30 -5.21 4.18
CA CYS A 215 0.45 -5.14 3.01
C CYS A 215 1.14 -5.74 1.78
N GLY A 216 0.57 -6.80 1.23
CA GLY A 216 1.16 -7.47 0.07
C GLY A 216 0.35 -8.65 -0.42
N SER A 217 1.01 -9.60 -1.08
CA SER A 217 0.36 -10.82 -1.52
C SER A 217 -0.17 -11.63 -0.32
N MET A 218 -1.16 -12.48 -0.58
CA MET A 218 -1.71 -13.34 0.48
C MET A 218 -0.62 -14.24 1.09
N GLU A 219 0.26 -14.78 0.24
CA GLU A 219 1.39 -15.62 0.67
C GLU A 219 2.32 -14.85 1.62
N PHE A 220 2.71 -13.62 1.25
CA PHE A 220 3.53 -12.73 2.08
C PHE A 220 2.86 -12.43 3.43
N ASN A 221 1.58 -12.04 3.41
CA ASN A 221 0.87 -11.70 4.63
C ASN A 221 0.75 -12.89 5.59
N LEU A 222 0.41 -14.10 5.08
CA LEU A 222 0.32 -15.30 5.89
C LEU A 222 1.69 -15.69 6.48
N GLU A 223 2.73 -15.69 5.65
CA GLU A 223 4.09 -16.04 6.08
C GLU A 223 4.59 -15.10 7.18
N MET A 224 4.34 -13.80 7.04
CA MET A 224 4.74 -12.80 8.05
C MET A 224 3.86 -12.84 9.29
N GLN A 225 2.56 -13.09 9.16
CA GLN A 225 1.67 -13.28 10.29
C GLN A 225 2.14 -14.44 11.17
N GLU A 226 2.37 -15.62 10.58
CA GLU A 226 2.89 -16.78 11.30
C GLU A 226 4.25 -16.50 11.99
N TYR A 227 5.14 -15.79 11.28
CA TYR A 227 6.45 -15.42 11.81
C TYR A 227 6.34 -14.49 13.04
N LEU A 228 5.46 -13.48 12.98
CA LEU A 228 5.27 -12.51 14.05
C LEU A 228 4.55 -13.13 15.26
N GLU A 229 3.46 -13.86 15.04
CA GLU A 229 2.69 -14.52 16.12
C GLU A 229 3.56 -15.53 16.89
N ALA A 230 4.38 -16.33 16.19
CA ALA A 230 5.32 -17.26 16.81
C ALA A 230 6.39 -16.59 17.71
N ARG A 231 6.54 -15.26 17.62
CA ARG A 231 7.51 -14.45 18.38
C ARG A 231 6.86 -13.46 19.34
N GLY A 232 5.54 -13.60 19.57
CA GLY A 232 4.82 -12.82 20.58
C GLY A 232 4.21 -11.51 20.08
N TRP A 233 4.24 -11.21 18.77
CA TRP A 233 3.43 -10.11 18.24
C TRP A 233 1.96 -10.47 18.22
N GLU A 234 1.09 -9.51 18.52
CA GLU A 234 -0.37 -9.65 18.58
C GLU A 234 -1.03 -8.87 17.46
N GLU A 235 -1.95 -9.54 16.70
CA GLU A 235 -2.68 -8.89 15.61
C GLU A 235 -3.69 -7.88 16.16
N GLY A 236 -3.58 -6.64 15.68
CA GLY A 236 -4.55 -5.59 15.93
C GLY A 236 -5.72 -5.64 14.95
N SER A 237 -6.83 -5.08 15.39
CA SER A 237 -8.07 -5.02 14.63
C SER A 237 -8.83 -3.74 14.93
N ARG A 238 -9.99 -3.54 14.34
CA ARG A 238 -10.89 -2.44 14.70
C ARG A 238 -11.44 -2.53 16.14
N GLN A 239 -11.31 -3.68 16.77
CA GLN A 239 -11.86 -3.96 18.11
C GLN A 239 -10.77 -4.08 19.17
N SER A 240 -9.52 -4.32 18.76
CA SER A 240 -8.38 -4.50 19.67
C SER A 240 -7.13 -3.87 19.07
N ILE A 241 -6.38 -3.15 19.89
CA ILE A 241 -5.07 -2.61 19.52
C ILE A 241 -4.06 -3.74 19.64
N GLY A 242 -3.19 -3.91 18.62
CA GLY A 242 -2.15 -4.93 18.58
C GLY A 242 -0.76 -4.35 18.39
N THR A 243 0.24 -5.22 18.27
CA THR A 243 1.61 -4.88 17.92
C THR A 243 1.89 -5.02 16.43
N PHE A 244 1.00 -5.71 15.68
CA PHE A 244 1.01 -5.65 14.22
C PHE A 244 -0.41 -5.58 13.65
N VAL A 245 -0.54 -5.07 12.43
CA VAL A 245 -1.77 -5.09 11.64
C VAL A 245 -1.46 -5.49 10.20
N LEU A 246 -2.42 -6.12 9.54
CA LEU A 246 -2.29 -6.50 8.13
C LEU A 246 -3.53 -6.14 7.32
N GLU A 247 -3.33 -5.87 6.03
CA GLU A 247 -4.41 -5.71 5.06
C GLU A 247 -4.23 -6.73 3.94
N LYS A 248 -5.31 -7.47 3.66
CA LYS A 248 -5.34 -8.43 2.55
C LYS A 248 -5.64 -7.69 1.27
N ALA A 249 -4.62 -7.21 0.57
CA ALA A 249 -4.74 -6.38 -0.63
C ALA A 249 -5.48 -7.06 -1.80
N PHE A 250 -5.62 -8.38 -1.79
CA PHE A 250 -6.18 -9.14 -2.89
C PHE A 250 -7.14 -10.23 -2.39
N VAL A 251 -8.35 -9.83 -2.00
CA VAL A 251 -9.44 -10.80 -1.88
C VAL A 251 -9.97 -11.07 -3.29
N ARG A 252 -9.86 -12.33 -3.74
CA ARG A 252 -10.38 -12.80 -5.04
C ARG A 252 -11.91 -12.72 -5.09
#